data_ad730df497d5ded484000ce39c70c349
#
_entry.id   ad730df497d5ded484000ce39c70c349
#
_cell.length_a   1.000
_cell.length_b   1.000
_cell.length_c   1.000
_cell.angle_alpha   90.00
_cell.angle_beta   90.00
_cell.angle_gamma   90.00
#
_symmetry.space_group_name_H-M   'P 1'
#
loop_
_entity.id
_entity.type
_entity.pdbx_description
1 polymer ?
#
loop_
_entity_poly.entity_id
_entity_poly.type
_entity_poly.pdbx_seq_one_letter_code
_entity_poly.pdbx_strand_id
1 'polypeptide(L)'
;EAVMKYCEIPHCIIGIERNKPECIDLLCSLVRNMKGVEVKPLPMRYPQGAEKTLVETCTGREVPQVGPSGKPGLPADAGCVIMNVTSVSTLGKFLKTGIPLVSKRVTVEGDAIAKPQNIEVPIGTLYRDVIEACGGIKEGVELGKIIFGGPMMGAAAPSADFPVLKQNNGLLLFSRKMATLPEPDPCIRCGRCVAACPMSLMPTNIVKAAKRDDLLLGGYCYINIFMIKFYKTKRK
;
A
#
# COMPACT_ATOMS: atom_id res chain seq x y z
N GLU A 1 2.68 21.02 -9.18
CA GLU A 1 3.02 22.46 -9.09
C GLU A 1 2.44 23.11 -7.84
N ALA A 2 1.12 23.05 -7.56
CA ALA A 2 0.52 23.70 -6.40
C ALA A 2 1.21 23.30 -5.07
N VAL A 3 1.40 22.00 -4.81
CA VAL A 3 2.08 21.51 -3.61
C VAL A 3 3.51 22.04 -3.52
N MET A 4 4.25 21.98 -4.61
CA MET A 4 5.63 22.49 -4.66
C MET A 4 5.68 24.00 -4.31
N LYS A 5 4.75 24.77 -4.89
CA LYS A 5 4.65 26.21 -4.64
C LYS A 5 4.28 26.53 -3.19
N TYR A 6 3.23 25.90 -2.66
CA TYR A 6 2.72 26.21 -1.31
C TYR A 6 3.63 25.68 -0.18
N CYS A 7 4.31 24.57 -0.41
CA CYS A 7 5.23 24.00 0.56
C CYS A 7 6.69 24.43 0.33
N GLU A 8 6.93 25.32 -0.64
CA GLU A 8 8.29 25.80 -1.03
C GLU A 8 9.26 24.65 -1.32
N ILE A 9 8.74 23.56 -1.94
CA ILE A 9 9.49 22.35 -2.26
C ILE A 9 10.08 22.49 -3.68
N PRO A 10 11.41 22.49 -3.85
CA PRO A 10 12.04 22.67 -5.16
C PRO A 10 11.98 21.42 -6.05
N HIS A 11 11.85 20.23 -5.47
CA HIS A 11 11.91 18.95 -6.18
C HIS A 11 10.72 18.05 -5.86
N CYS A 12 10.17 17.41 -6.88
CA CYS A 12 9.12 16.41 -6.78
C CYS A 12 9.53 15.14 -7.53
N ILE A 13 9.51 14.00 -6.86
CA ILE A 13 9.82 12.70 -7.45
C ILE A 13 8.54 11.89 -7.52
N ILE A 14 8.17 11.45 -8.72
CA ILE A 14 7.05 10.54 -8.94
C ILE A 14 7.62 9.12 -8.98
N GLY A 15 7.52 8.39 -7.87
CA GLY A 15 7.97 7.01 -7.77
C GLY A 15 6.94 6.04 -8.35
N ILE A 16 7.33 5.24 -9.33
CA ILE A 16 6.48 4.23 -9.97
C ILE A 16 7.22 2.91 -10.07
N GLU A 17 6.58 1.81 -9.72
CA GLU A 17 7.16 0.47 -9.90
C GLU A 17 7.33 0.12 -11.38
N ARG A 18 8.46 -0.53 -11.70
CA ARG A 18 8.87 -0.87 -13.08
C ARG A 18 7.92 -1.81 -13.83
N ASN A 19 6.99 -2.47 -13.12
CA ASN A 19 5.96 -3.30 -13.73
C ASN A 19 4.81 -2.49 -14.39
N LYS A 20 4.93 -1.16 -14.44
CA LYS A 20 3.96 -0.24 -15.04
C LYS A 20 4.63 0.64 -16.11
N PRO A 21 5.23 0.05 -17.17
CA PRO A 21 6.02 0.80 -18.17
C PRO A 21 5.20 1.88 -18.86
N GLU A 22 3.96 1.59 -19.27
CA GLU A 22 3.08 2.55 -19.93
C GLU A 22 2.81 3.81 -19.06
N CYS A 23 2.62 3.63 -17.75
CA CYS A 23 2.46 4.75 -16.82
C CYS A 23 3.75 5.56 -16.69
N ILE A 24 4.91 4.89 -16.69
CA ILE A 24 6.21 5.55 -16.61
C ILE A 24 6.41 6.41 -17.86
N ASP A 25 6.20 5.86 -19.05
CA ASP A 25 6.38 6.56 -20.33
C ASP A 25 5.43 7.75 -20.45
N LEU A 26 4.16 7.55 -20.09
CA LEU A 26 3.16 8.62 -20.08
C LEU A 26 3.57 9.76 -19.15
N LEU A 27 3.94 9.44 -17.89
CA LEU A 27 4.32 10.47 -16.92
C LEU A 27 5.63 11.16 -17.30
N CYS A 28 6.63 10.42 -17.83
CA CYS A 28 7.84 11.02 -18.36
C CYS A 28 7.54 12.03 -19.47
N SER A 29 6.61 11.72 -20.37
CA SER A 29 6.18 12.65 -21.41
C SER A 29 5.52 13.92 -20.87
N LEU A 30 4.66 13.75 -19.86
CA LEU A 30 3.91 14.84 -19.25
C LEU A 30 4.78 15.79 -18.43
N VAL A 31 5.80 15.25 -17.73
CA VAL A 31 6.66 16.09 -16.86
C VAL A 31 7.88 16.65 -17.56
N ARG A 32 8.11 16.30 -18.83
CA ARG A 32 9.31 16.69 -19.60
C ARG A 32 9.67 18.18 -19.48
N ASN A 33 8.66 19.04 -19.46
CA ASN A 33 8.82 20.49 -19.40
C ASN A 33 8.53 21.07 -18.01
N MET A 34 8.37 20.21 -16.99
CA MET A 34 8.06 20.64 -15.62
C MET A 34 9.36 20.76 -14.82
N LYS A 35 9.77 21.97 -14.51
CA LYS A 35 11.00 22.23 -13.74
C LYS A 35 10.89 21.60 -12.33
N GLY A 36 11.89 20.84 -11.96
CA GLY A 36 11.98 20.23 -10.62
C GLY A 36 11.07 19.01 -10.41
N VAL A 37 10.46 18.46 -11.48
CA VAL A 37 9.64 17.22 -11.41
C VAL A 37 10.32 16.12 -12.21
N GLU A 38 10.50 14.96 -11.59
CA GLU A 38 11.06 13.77 -12.25
C GLU A 38 10.24 12.51 -11.99
N VAL A 39 10.32 11.55 -12.90
CA VAL A 39 9.76 10.22 -12.75
C VAL A 39 10.89 9.24 -12.43
N LYS A 40 10.76 8.50 -11.33
CA LYS A 40 11.75 7.51 -10.89
C LYS A 40 11.17 6.10 -10.92
N PRO A 41 11.62 5.22 -11.83
CA PRO A 41 11.23 3.82 -11.83
C PRO A 41 11.78 3.09 -10.61
N LEU A 42 10.90 2.44 -9.85
CA LEU A 42 11.21 1.76 -8.59
C LEU A 42 11.22 0.24 -8.75
N PRO A 43 11.99 -0.52 -7.95
CA PRO A 43 11.91 -1.96 -7.92
C PRO A 43 10.50 -2.44 -7.53
N MET A 44 9.99 -3.48 -8.21
CA MET A 44 8.75 -4.15 -7.84
C MET A 44 9.04 -5.13 -6.70
N ARG A 45 8.91 -4.68 -5.47
CA ARG A 45 9.07 -5.53 -4.27
C ARG A 45 8.35 -4.92 -3.07
N TYR A 46 7.76 -5.77 -2.24
CA TYR A 46 7.18 -5.32 -0.99
C TYR A 46 8.29 -5.09 0.05
N PRO A 47 8.27 -4.03 0.86
CA PRO A 47 7.26 -2.95 0.95
C PRO A 47 7.70 -1.62 0.26
N GLN A 48 7.98 -1.64 -1.04
CA GLN A 48 8.48 -0.46 -1.77
C GLN A 48 7.59 0.78 -1.61
N GLY A 49 6.26 0.59 -1.48
CA GLY A 49 5.30 1.68 -1.27
C GLY A 49 5.22 2.20 0.17
N ALA A 50 5.93 1.61 1.13
CA ALA A 50 5.99 2.14 2.49
C ALA A 50 6.75 3.47 2.51
N GLU A 51 6.21 4.49 3.21
CA GLU A 51 6.73 5.87 3.17
C GLU A 51 8.25 5.95 3.44
N LYS A 52 8.73 5.27 4.48
CA LYS A 52 10.16 5.28 4.85
C LYS A 52 11.04 4.64 3.78
N THR A 53 10.60 3.52 3.20
CA THR A 53 11.31 2.85 2.10
C THR A 53 11.30 3.71 0.84
N LEU A 54 10.18 4.38 0.57
CA LEU A 54 10.05 5.26 -0.58
C LEU A 54 10.98 6.47 -0.48
N VAL A 55 11.06 7.12 0.70
CA VAL A 55 11.98 8.24 0.95
C VAL A 55 13.41 7.81 0.68
N GLU A 56 13.86 6.71 1.29
CA GLU A 56 15.23 6.23 1.12
C GLU A 56 15.53 5.86 -0.33
N THR A 57 14.65 5.12 -1.00
CA THR A 57 14.86 4.72 -2.39
C THR A 57 14.85 5.90 -3.35
N CYS A 58 14.01 6.91 -3.11
CA CYS A 58 13.89 8.08 -3.99
C CYS A 58 14.99 9.11 -3.75
N THR A 59 15.36 9.36 -2.52
CA THR A 59 16.20 10.50 -2.13
C THR A 59 17.55 10.12 -1.51
N GLY A 60 17.75 8.87 -1.13
CA GLY A 60 18.90 8.42 -0.33
C GLY A 60 18.87 8.89 1.13
N ARG A 61 17.79 9.57 1.56
CA ARG A 61 17.66 10.06 2.93
C ARG A 61 17.01 8.98 3.82
N GLU A 62 17.46 8.89 5.05
CA GLU A 62 16.87 7.99 6.05
C GLU A 62 15.87 8.76 6.92
N VAL A 63 14.66 8.21 7.06
CA VAL A 63 13.71 8.70 8.05
C VAL A 63 14.13 8.19 9.43
N PRO A 64 14.37 9.08 10.42
CA PRO A 64 14.86 8.67 11.72
C PRO A 64 13.87 7.72 12.42
N GLN A 65 14.38 6.85 13.28
CA GLN A 65 13.53 5.95 14.08
C GLN A 65 12.69 6.75 15.09
N VAL A 66 13.36 7.71 15.74
CA VAL A 66 12.73 8.63 16.69
C VAL A 66 12.97 10.04 16.16
N GLY A 67 11.88 10.78 15.95
CA GLY A 67 11.92 12.17 15.52
C GLY A 67 12.28 13.12 16.67
N PRO A 68 12.45 14.41 16.39
CA PRO A 68 12.83 15.43 17.37
C PRO A 68 11.87 15.53 18.56
N SER A 69 10.60 15.16 18.36
CA SER A 69 9.58 15.16 19.41
C SER A 69 9.59 13.93 20.34
N GLY A 70 10.54 13.01 20.17
CA GLY A 70 10.57 11.73 20.89
C GLY A 70 9.55 10.70 20.39
N LYS A 71 8.76 11.03 19.36
CA LYS A 71 7.80 10.12 18.69
C LYS A 71 8.46 9.41 17.52
N PRO A 72 7.84 8.34 16.98
CA PRO A 72 8.34 7.69 15.76
C PRO A 72 8.57 8.71 14.65
N GLY A 73 9.73 8.64 13.99
CA GLY A 73 10.12 9.57 12.94
C GLY A 73 9.19 9.51 11.73
N LEU A 74 8.94 10.67 11.15
CA LEU A 74 8.09 10.90 9.99
C LEU A 74 8.93 11.27 8.76
N PRO A 75 8.42 11.14 7.54
CA PRO A 75 9.07 11.64 6.33
C PRO A 75 9.49 13.12 6.42
N ALA A 76 8.70 13.93 7.12
CA ALA A 76 9.01 15.36 7.37
C ALA A 76 10.31 15.55 8.12
N ASP A 77 10.69 14.65 9.04
CA ASP A 77 11.96 14.71 9.78
C ASP A 77 13.16 14.46 8.86
N ALA A 78 12.95 13.88 7.68
CA ALA A 78 13.92 13.74 6.60
C ALA A 78 13.78 14.85 5.53
N GLY A 79 12.96 15.87 5.77
CA GLY A 79 12.68 16.95 4.84
C GLY A 79 11.88 16.50 3.61
N CYS A 80 11.01 15.50 3.76
CA CYS A 80 10.20 14.95 2.67
C CYS A 80 8.70 14.98 3.00
N VAL A 81 7.89 15.25 1.97
CA VAL A 81 6.43 15.11 2.02
C VAL A 81 6.02 13.98 1.09
N ILE A 82 5.33 12.98 1.60
CA ILE A 82 4.83 11.85 0.83
C ILE A 82 3.33 12.05 0.57
N MET A 83 2.94 11.91 -0.69
CA MET A 83 1.54 11.96 -1.10
C MET A 83 1.21 10.80 -2.04
N ASN A 84 0.08 10.15 -1.80
CA ASN A 84 -0.46 9.18 -2.74
C ASN A 84 -0.91 9.90 -4.03
N VAL A 85 -0.67 9.29 -5.19
CA VAL A 85 -1.02 9.86 -6.50
C VAL A 85 -2.51 10.19 -6.63
N THR A 86 -3.40 9.39 -6.01
CA THR A 86 -4.84 9.68 -5.98
C THR A 86 -5.12 10.96 -5.20
N SER A 87 -4.43 11.19 -4.08
CA SER A 87 -4.58 12.41 -3.28
C SER A 87 -4.12 13.65 -4.06
N VAL A 88 -3.00 13.55 -4.77
CA VAL A 88 -2.49 14.64 -5.64
C VAL A 88 -3.47 14.93 -6.78
N SER A 89 -4.01 13.89 -7.43
CA SER A 89 -5.01 14.03 -8.50
C SER A 89 -6.30 14.70 -7.99
N THR A 90 -6.76 14.28 -6.80
CA THR A 90 -7.95 14.88 -6.16
C THR A 90 -7.73 16.35 -5.80
N LEU A 91 -6.56 16.67 -5.23
CA LEU A 91 -6.20 18.07 -4.95
C LEU A 91 -6.19 18.91 -6.23
N GLY A 92 -5.61 18.38 -7.30
CA GLY A 92 -5.60 19.06 -8.59
C GLY A 92 -7.02 19.29 -9.17
N LYS A 93 -7.91 18.30 -9.00
CA LYS A 93 -9.33 18.43 -9.38
C LYS A 93 -10.05 19.48 -8.53
N PHE A 94 -9.85 19.44 -7.22
CA PHE A 94 -10.41 20.41 -6.28
C PHE A 94 -9.99 21.85 -6.60
N LEU A 95 -8.71 22.09 -6.84
CA LEU A 95 -8.20 23.42 -7.18
C LEU A 95 -8.78 23.98 -8.49
N LYS A 96 -9.19 23.11 -9.42
CA LYS A 96 -9.81 23.51 -10.68
C LYS A 96 -11.32 23.72 -10.59
N THR A 97 -12.00 22.92 -9.77
CA THR A 97 -13.46 22.80 -9.79
C THR A 97 -14.15 23.26 -8.51
N GLY A 98 -13.41 23.39 -7.41
CA GLY A 98 -13.97 23.60 -6.07
C GLY A 98 -14.70 22.36 -5.48
N ILE A 99 -14.78 21.24 -6.23
CA ILE A 99 -15.50 20.06 -5.80
C ILE A 99 -14.56 19.19 -4.92
N PRO A 100 -14.92 18.92 -3.66
CA PRO A 100 -14.10 18.07 -2.77
C PRO A 100 -14.13 16.61 -3.19
N LEU A 101 -13.44 15.74 -2.43
CA LEU A 101 -13.43 14.29 -2.67
C LEU A 101 -14.80 13.69 -2.32
N VAL A 102 -15.69 13.62 -3.28
CA VAL A 102 -17.04 13.02 -3.18
C VAL A 102 -17.15 11.70 -3.93
N SER A 103 -16.21 11.41 -4.84
CA SER A 103 -16.11 10.14 -5.57
C SER A 103 -14.73 9.54 -5.42
N LYS A 104 -14.63 8.23 -5.59
CA LYS A 104 -13.40 7.46 -5.44
C LYS A 104 -13.24 6.50 -6.61
N ARG A 105 -12.02 6.41 -7.14
CA ARG A 105 -11.66 5.32 -8.05
C ARG A 105 -11.30 4.10 -7.23
N VAL A 106 -11.95 2.98 -7.55
CA VAL A 106 -11.77 1.69 -6.89
C VAL A 106 -11.41 0.65 -7.94
N THR A 107 -10.35 -0.09 -7.70
CA THR A 107 -10.00 -1.28 -8.48
C THR A 107 -10.81 -2.45 -7.95
N VAL A 108 -11.68 -3.01 -8.77
CA VAL A 108 -12.45 -4.21 -8.46
C VAL A 108 -11.80 -5.40 -9.14
N GLU A 109 -11.33 -6.36 -8.37
CA GLU A 109 -10.52 -7.48 -8.85
C GLU A 109 -10.82 -8.76 -8.05
N GLY A 110 -10.28 -9.89 -8.48
CA GLY A 110 -10.38 -11.17 -7.79
C GLY A 110 -10.93 -12.27 -8.69
N ASP A 111 -10.78 -13.51 -8.25
CA ASP A 111 -11.20 -14.68 -9.03
C ASP A 111 -12.73 -14.86 -9.07
N ALA A 112 -13.46 -14.25 -8.15
CA ALA A 112 -14.91 -14.35 -8.04
C ALA A 112 -15.68 -13.28 -8.85
N ILE A 113 -15.07 -12.14 -9.24
CA ILE A 113 -15.78 -11.07 -9.95
C ILE A 113 -15.88 -11.36 -11.45
N ALA A 114 -17.04 -11.08 -12.06
CA ALA A 114 -17.27 -11.37 -13.47
C ALA A 114 -16.44 -10.46 -14.40
N LYS A 115 -16.43 -9.15 -14.14
CA LYS A 115 -15.72 -8.16 -14.97
C LYS A 115 -14.77 -7.32 -14.10
N PRO A 116 -13.50 -7.75 -13.91
CA PRO A 116 -12.49 -6.96 -13.23
C PRO A 116 -12.28 -5.62 -13.94
N GLN A 117 -12.31 -4.52 -13.18
CA GLN A 117 -12.13 -3.17 -13.76
C GLN A 117 -11.86 -2.10 -12.70
N ASN A 118 -11.42 -0.94 -13.17
CA ASN A 118 -11.37 0.27 -12.36
C ASN A 118 -12.66 1.08 -12.58
N ILE A 119 -13.34 1.42 -11.50
CA ILE A 119 -14.60 2.18 -11.57
C ILE A 119 -14.52 3.40 -10.64
N GLU A 120 -15.17 4.50 -11.03
CA GLU A 120 -15.32 5.67 -10.18
C GLU A 120 -16.72 5.67 -9.59
N VAL A 121 -16.80 5.65 -8.25
CA VAL A 121 -18.05 5.57 -7.51
C VAL A 121 -18.14 6.68 -6.46
N PRO A 122 -19.33 7.17 -6.13
CA PRO A 122 -19.54 8.04 -4.98
C PRO A 122 -19.07 7.39 -3.68
N ILE A 123 -18.50 8.17 -2.77
CA ILE A 123 -18.20 7.70 -1.41
C ILE A 123 -19.53 7.38 -0.71
N GLY A 124 -19.61 6.23 -0.07
CA GLY A 124 -20.85 5.73 0.55
C GLY A 124 -21.60 4.68 -0.30
N THR A 125 -21.24 4.50 -1.59
CA THR A 125 -21.79 3.42 -2.42
C THR A 125 -21.52 2.07 -1.76
N LEU A 126 -22.53 1.20 -1.66
CA LEU A 126 -22.37 -0.12 -1.05
C LEU A 126 -21.54 -1.05 -1.95
N TYR A 127 -20.77 -1.95 -1.36
CA TYR A 127 -19.96 -2.90 -2.13
C TYR A 127 -20.84 -3.79 -3.04
N ARG A 128 -22.06 -4.17 -2.63
CA ARG A 128 -22.99 -4.92 -3.48
C ARG A 128 -23.28 -4.18 -4.79
N ASP A 129 -23.50 -2.86 -4.72
CA ASP A 129 -23.81 -2.06 -5.90
C ASP A 129 -22.58 -1.93 -6.81
N VAL A 130 -21.39 -1.83 -6.21
CA VAL A 130 -20.10 -1.87 -6.93
C VAL A 130 -19.87 -3.20 -7.62
N ILE A 131 -20.19 -4.30 -6.94
CA ILE A 131 -20.07 -5.67 -7.46
C ILE A 131 -21.04 -5.86 -8.62
N GLU A 132 -22.29 -5.41 -8.48
CA GLU A 132 -23.31 -5.48 -9.52
C GLU A 132 -22.89 -4.69 -10.77
N ALA A 133 -22.39 -3.46 -10.59
CA ALA A 133 -21.85 -2.65 -11.68
C ALA A 133 -20.68 -3.30 -12.42
N CYS A 134 -19.95 -4.20 -11.74
CA CYS A 134 -18.86 -5.01 -12.32
C CYS A 134 -19.35 -6.38 -12.85
N GLY A 135 -20.65 -6.53 -13.12
CA GLY A 135 -21.24 -7.74 -13.70
C GLY A 135 -21.54 -8.83 -12.69
N GLY A 136 -21.47 -8.55 -11.40
CA GLY A 136 -21.78 -9.50 -10.33
C GLY A 136 -20.68 -10.55 -10.10
N ILE A 137 -21.03 -11.55 -9.32
CA ILE A 137 -20.17 -12.73 -9.09
C ILE A 137 -20.27 -13.63 -10.34
N LYS A 138 -19.15 -14.25 -10.72
CA LYS A 138 -19.11 -15.21 -11.83
C LYS A 138 -20.10 -16.35 -11.60
N GLU A 139 -20.75 -16.77 -12.67
CA GLU A 139 -21.68 -17.91 -12.63
C GLU A 139 -21.00 -19.17 -12.08
N GLY A 140 -21.66 -19.88 -11.19
CA GLY A 140 -21.13 -21.08 -10.54
C GLY A 140 -20.03 -20.85 -9.50
N VAL A 141 -19.69 -19.60 -9.18
CA VAL A 141 -18.68 -19.29 -8.18
C VAL A 141 -19.33 -18.84 -6.87
N GLU A 142 -19.04 -19.54 -5.79
CA GLU A 142 -19.42 -19.13 -4.43
C GLU A 142 -18.44 -18.07 -3.91
N LEU A 143 -18.94 -16.91 -3.50
CA LEU A 143 -18.14 -15.87 -2.89
C LEU A 143 -17.68 -16.30 -1.49
N GLY A 144 -16.40 -16.31 -1.23
CA GLY A 144 -15.80 -16.70 0.04
C GLY A 144 -15.33 -15.54 0.90
N LYS A 145 -14.81 -14.48 0.27
CA LYS A 145 -14.27 -13.33 1.01
C LYS A 145 -14.28 -12.07 0.17
N ILE A 146 -14.61 -10.95 0.81
CA ILE A 146 -14.44 -9.59 0.26
C ILE A 146 -13.34 -8.90 1.07
N ILE A 147 -12.33 -8.36 0.39
CA ILE A 147 -11.28 -7.56 1.02
C ILE A 147 -11.32 -6.14 0.46
N PHE A 148 -11.36 -5.15 1.31
CA PHE A 148 -11.19 -3.77 0.91
C PHE A 148 -9.74 -3.30 1.16
N GLY A 149 -9.12 -2.75 0.12
CA GLY A 149 -7.70 -2.44 0.07
C GLY A 149 -6.89 -3.44 -0.75
N GLY A 150 -5.60 -3.56 -0.48
CA GLY A 150 -4.72 -4.49 -1.16
C GLY A 150 -4.74 -5.90 -0.56
N PRO A 151 -4.23 -6.92 -1.28
CA PRO A 151 -4.29 -8.32 -0.80
C PRO A 151 -3.47 -8.58 0.48
N MET A 152 -2.45 -7.76 0.76
CA MET A 152 -1.57 -7.94 1.93
C MET A 152 -2.00 -7.12 3.14
N MET A 153 -2.53 -5.91 2.94
CA MET A 153 -2.84 -4.95 4.01
C MET A 153 -4.32 -4.63 4.11
N GLY A 154 -5.14 -5.15 3.18
CA GLY A 154 -6.58 -4.93 3.18
C GLY A 154 -7.26 -5.68 4.32
N ALA A 155 -8.40 -5.17 4.76
CA ALA A 155 -9.22 -5.80 5.76
C ALA A 155 -10.40 -6.55 5.11
N ALA A 156 -10.81 -7.67 5.71
CA ALA A 156 -11.98 -8.39 5.27
C ALA A 156 -13.25 -7.59 5.63
N ALA A 157 -14.14 -7.41 4.65
CA ALA A 157 -15.44 -6.83 4.89
C ALA A 157 -16.38 -7.88 5.53
N PRO A 158 -17.17 -7.50 6.53
CA PRO A 158 -18.10 -8.42 7.17
C PRO A 158 -19.27 -8.80 6.25
N SER A 159 -19.63 -7.92 5.31
CA SER A 159 -20.69 -8.14 4.33
C SER A 159 -20.51 -7.27 3.08
N ALA A 160 -21.31 -7.52 2.04
CA ALA A 160 -21.37 -6.65 0.85
C ALA A 160 -22.17 -5.34 1.11
N ASP A 161 -22.81 -5.20 2.24
CA ASP A 161 -23.53 -3.97 2.64
C ASP A 161 -22.61 -2.90 3.25
N PHE A 162 -21.30 -3.11 3.19
CA PHE A 162 -20.32 -2.13 3.64
C PHE A 162 -20.12 -1.02 2.60
N PRO A 163 -20.04 0.26 3.02
CA PRO A 163 -19.90 1.36 2.07
C PRO A 163 -18.43 1.56 1.62
N VAL A 164 -18.27 2.07 0.42
CA VAL A 164 -16.98 2.58 -0.06
C VAL A 164 -16.58 3.80 0.77
N LEU A 165 -15.42 3.73 1.41
CA LEU A 165 -14.87 4.79 2.23
C LEU A 165 -13.78 5.55 1.48
N LYS A 166 -13.38 6.71 2.02
CA LYS A 166 -12.31 7.58 1.48
C LYS A 166 -10.99 6.85 1.22
N GLN A 167 -10.60 5.93 2.10
CA GLN A 167 -9.36 5.17 2.02
C GLN A 167 -9.44 3.92 1.13
N ASN A 168 -10.63 3.53 0.65
CA ASN A 168 -10.76 2.36 -0.20
C ASN A 168 -10.18 2.63 -1.59
N ASN A 169 -9.11 1.91 -1.96
CA ASN A 169 -8.51 1.95 -3.29
C ASN A 169 -8.76 0.67 -4.09
N GLY A 170 -9.18 -0.40 -3.42
CA GLY A 170 -9.44 -1.69 -4.04
C GLY A 170 -10.54 -2.45 -3.31
N LEU A 171 -11.23 -3.28 -4.07
CA LEU A 171 -12.23 -4.25 -3.61
C LEU A 171 -11.89 -5.58 -4.26
N LEU A 172 -11.44 -6.54 -3.45
CA LEU A 172 -11.01 -7.85 -3.92
C LEU A 172 -12.04 -8.90 -3.51
N LEU A 173 -12.49 -9.67 -4.50
CA LEU A 173 -13.50 -10.70 -4.32
C LEU A 173 -12.89 -12.07 -4.58
N PHE A 174 -12.78 -12.87 -3.53
CA PHE A 174 -12.22 -14.21 -3.59
C PHE A 174 -13.32 -15.27 -3.51
N SER A 175 -13.22 -16.26 -4.39
CA SER A 175 -14.08 -17.46 -4.32
C SER A 175 -13.86 -18.20 -3.00
N ARG A 176 -14.81 -19.04 -2.61
CA ARG A 176 -14.70 -19.92 -1.44
C ARG A 176 -13.42 -20.74 -1.48
N LYS A 177 -13.05 -21.24 -2.65
CA LYS A 177 -11.82 -22.00 -2.88
C LYS A 177 -10.57 -21.20 -2.54
N MET A 178 -10.47 -19.95 -3.02
CA MET A 178 -9.32 -19.07 -2.77
C MET A 178 -9.32 -18.49 -1.34
N ALA A 179 -10.48 -18.32 -0.74
CA ALA A 179 -10.62 -17.77 0.60
C ALA A 179 -10.36 -18.80 1.72
N THR A 180 -10.46 -20.11 1.40
CA THR A 180 -10.20 -21.19 2.35
C THR A 180 -8.70 -21.41 2.48
N LEU A 181 -8.20 -21.25 3.70
CA LEU A 181 -6.79 -21.53 3.98
C LEU A 181 -6.56 -23.03 4.04
N PRO A 182 -5.45 -23.53 3.48
CA PRO A 182 -5.07 -24.93 3.64
C PRO A 182 -4.73 -25.22 5.11
N GLU A 183 -4.85 -26.49 5.50
CA GLU A 183 -4.39 -26.93 6.81
C GLU A 183 -2.90 -26.63 6.99
N PRO A 184 -2.50 -26.14 8.17
CA PRO A 184 -1.10 -25.79 8.42
C PRO A 184 -0.21 -27.01 8.52
N ASP A 185 0.78 -27.12 7.66
CA ASP A 185 1.82 -28.14 7.77
C ASP A 185 2.89 -27.79 8.82
N PRO A 186 3.54 -28.79 9.44
CA PRO A 186 4.67 -28.58 10.32
C PRO A 186 5.83 -27.88 9.60
N CYS A 187 6.41 -26.88 10.25
CA CYS A 187 7.53 -26.13 9.69
C CYS A 187 8.78 -27.03 9.56
N ILE A 188 9.27 -27.26 8.33
CA ILE A 188 10.49 -28.03 8.04
C ILE A 188 11.80 -27.27 8.31
N ARG A 189 11.74 -26.03 8.80
CA ARG A 189 12.88 -25.17 9.16
C ARG A 189 13.87 -24.88 8.02
N CYS A 190 13.41 -24.85 6.77
CA CYS A 190 14.25 -24.61 5.59
C CYS A 190 14.81 -23.18 5.47
N GLY A 191 14.36 -22.22 6.27
CA GLY A 191 14.85 -20.83 6.27
C GLY A 191 14.41 -19.95 5.09
N ARG A 192 13.69 -20.49 4.09
CA ARG A 192 13.28 -19.73 2.89
C ARG A 192 12.50 -18.45 3.21
N CYS A 193 11.60 -18.49 4.20
CA CYS A 193 10.84 -17.34 4.63
C CYS A 193 11.71 -16.24 5.27
N VAL A 194 12.80 -16.63 5.94
CA VAL A 194 13.78 -15.70 6.50
C VAL A 194 14.59 -15.05 5.38
N ALA A 195 15.09 -15.86 4.45
CA ALA A 195 15.88 -15.39 3.32
C ALA A 195 15.07 -14.47 2.37
N ALA A 196 13.77 -14.78 2.16
CA ALA A 196 12.89 -14.00 1.30
C ALA A 196 12.38 -12.71 1.95
N CYS A 197 12.54 -12.53 3.26
CA CYS A 197 11.98 -11.37 3.95
C CYS A 197 12.79 -10.10 3.68
N PRO A 198 12.22 -9.08 3.00
CA PRO A 198 12.94 -7.83 2.71
C PRO A 198 13.25 -7.02 3.96
N MET A 199 12.56 -7.31 5.07
CA MET A 199 12.76 -6.66 6.36
C MET A 199 13.70 -7.42 7.30
N SER A 200 14.31 -8.50 6.81
CA SER A 200 15.21 -9.38 7.62
C SER A 200 14.54 -9.93 8.89
N LEU A 201 13.25 -10.26 8.78
CA LEU A 201 12.47 -10.86 9.85
C LEU A 201 12.83 -12.33 10.06
N MET A 202 12.44 -12.85 11.23
CA MET A 202 12.41 -14.28 11.50
C MET A 202 10.95 -14.78 11.60
N PRO A 203 10.24 -15.01 10.48
CA PRO A 203 8.83 -15.40 10.49
C PRO A 203 8.54 -16.63 11.33
N THR A 204 9.47 -17.59 11.37
CA THR A 204 9.38 -18.79 12.20
C THR A 204 9.28 -18.49 13.70
N ASN A 205 10.01 -17.49 14.19
CA ASN A 205 9.94 -17.09 15.59
C ASN A 205 8.66 -16.31 15.89
N ILE A 206 8.22 -15.46 14.95
CA ILE A 206 6.95 -14.72 15.06
C ILE A 206 5.78 -15.71 15.17
N VAL A 207 5.72 -16.73 14.30
CA VAL A 207 4.67 -17.75 14.35
C VAL A 207 4.71 -18.55 15.65
N LYS A 208 5.91 -18.89 16.14
CA LYS A 208 6.05 -19.58 17.43
C LYS A 208 5.54 -18.75 18.60
N ALA A 209 5.88 -17.45 18.62
CA ALA A 209 5.41 -16.52 19.63
C ALA A 209 3.88 -16.39 19.60
N ALA A 210 3.31 -16.20 18.42
CA ALA A 210 1.86 -16.10 18.23
C ALA A 210 1.12 -17.39 18.69
N LYS A 211 1.67 -18.57 18.39
CA LYS A 211 1.07 -19.86 18.83
C LYS A 211 1.14 -20.08 20.35
N ARG A 212 2.04 -19.40 21.04
CA ARG A 212 2.19 -19.48 22.50
C ARG A 212 1.48 -18.35 23.25
N ASP A 213 0.81 -17.49 22.50
CA ASP A 213 0.22 -16.25 23.02
C ASP A 213 1.24 -15.35 23.76
N ASP A 214 2.51 -15.47 23.34
CA ASP A 214 3.61 -14.71 23.91
C ASP A 214 3.77 -13.40 23.19
N LEU A 215 2.94 -12.43 23.61
CA LEU A 215 2.91 -11.08 23.04
C LEU A 215 4.25 -10.33 23.23
N LEU A 216 5.00 -10.65 24.31
CA LEU A 216 6.30 -10.04 24.56
C LEU A 216 7.32 -10.50 23.54
N LEU A 217 7.38 -11.80 23.26
CA LEU A 217 8.28 -12.36 22.24
C LEU A 217 7.84 -11.92 20.83
N GLY A 218 6.53 -11.87 20.55
CA GLY A 218 5.96 -11.32 19.32
C GLY A 218 6.25 -9.84 19.17
N GLY A 219 6.05 -9.05 20.21
CA GLY A 219 6.39 -7.63 20.28
C GLY A 219 7.90 -7.38 20.15
N TYR A 220 8.74 -8.18 20.77
CA TYR A 220 10.19 -8.11 20.60
C TYR A 220 10.64 -8.42 19.18
N CYS A 221 10.02 -9.39 18.52
CA CYS A 221 10.26 -9.63 17.10
C CYS A 221 9.81 -8.44 16.23
N TYR A 222 8.68 -7.81 16.54
CA TYR A 222 8.18 -6.62 15.83
C TYR A 222 9.02 -5.36 16.14
N ILE A 223 9.37 -5.13 17.40
CA ILE A 223 10.16 -3.98 17.85
C ILE A 223 11.62 -4.09 17.40
N ASN A 224 12.22 -5.27 17.50
CA ASN A 224 13.59 -5.50 17.01
C ASN A 224 13.74 -5.36 15.50
N ILE A 225 12.66 -5.51 14.71
CA ILE A 225 12.69 -5.28 13.26
C ILE A 225 12.96 -3.82 12.97
N PHE A 226 12.29 -2.92 13.65
CA PHE A 226 12.58 -1.49 13.55
C PHE A 226 13.93 -1.14 14.18
N MET A 227 14.33 -1.81 15.28
CA MET A 227 15.55 -1.54 16.01
C MET A 227 16.82 -2.13 15.37
N ILE A 228 16.76 -3.35 14.82
CA ILE A 228 17.96 -4.05 14.28
C ILE A 228 18.51 -3.35 13.03
N LYS A 229 17.67 -2.82 12.17
CA LYS A 229 18.13 -2.13 10.95
C LYS A 229 18.88 -0.83 11.28
N PHE A 230 18.54 -0.18 12.39
CA PHE A 230 19.16 1.07 12.85
C PHE A 230 20.43 0.87 13.69
N TYR A 231 20.55 -0.25 14.43
CA TYR A 231 21.76 -0.53 15.22
C TYR A 231 22.96 -0.98 14.36
N LYS A 232 22.74 -1.67 13.23
CA LYS A 232 23.81 -2.08 12.32
C LYS A 232 24.42 -0.93 11.53
N THR A 233 23.70 0.18 11.32
CA THR A 233 24.20 1.36 10.60
C THR A 233 24.98 2.33 11.50
N LYS A 234 24.93 2.21 12.81
CA LYS A 234 25.73 3.03 13.75
C LYS A 234 27.08 2.41 14.16
N ARG A 235 27.44 1.26 13.60
CA ARG A 235 28.77 0.64 13.80
C ARG A 235 29.55 0.60 12.50
N LYS A 236 29.74 1.77 11.92
CA LYS A 236 30.90 2.07 11.04
C LYS A 236 31.35 3.50 11.31
#